data_97316c07f1404852fb48ae8772c9b943
#
_entry.id   97316c07f1404852fb48ae8772c9b943
#
_cell.length_a   1.000
_cell.length_b   1.000
_cell.length_c   1.000
_cell.angle_alpha   90.00
_cell.angle_beta   90.00
_cell.angle_gamma   90.00
#
_symmetry.space_group_name_H-M   'P 1'
#
loop_
_entity.id
_entity.type
_entity.pdbx_description
1 polymer ?
#
loop_
_entity_poly.entity_id
_entity_poly.type
_entity_poly.pdbx_seq_one_letter_code
_entity_poly.pdbx_strand_id
1 'polypeptide(L)'
;MKEQLRAEYENYLSRYGLKPRPQLPKEVREASMREVVRIMYEEARSRDDPMAEHMMTLSEERIERDLAETRHPAVISIEKAALSVEETIRTLPAFAERFHDNVFVGEFPTGSMNCETVRVEGGFLVLVNSGTLTMLQQVVTFLCRGDADNPTSSASLEAADGIADVLANYVEHGDPFYGPKPLLGGMLSMLSSSLSRAAEKFVVAHEYGHILAGHLAESSTQSIAIESGVGTIEVVRKNHEQEFEADDLGYRLTLGIDAYDKFDLKPIDAAGISDDASTILGGWNRSL
;
A
#
# COMPACT_ATOMS: atom_id res chain seq x y z
N MET A 1 -17.50 -7.15 18.00
CA MET A 1 -17.14 -7.76 16.72
C MET A 1 -15.74 -7.38 16.27
N LYS A 2 -15.36 -6.11 16.06
CA LYS A 2 -13.95 -5.76 15.69
C LYS A 2 -12.91 -6.20 16.74
N GLU A 3 -13.22 -6.16 18.03
CA GLU A 3 -12.31 -6.68 19.08
C GLU A 3 -12.13 -8.20 19.02
N GLN A 4 -13.18 -8.95 18.70
CA GLN A 4 -13.11 -10.39 18.50
C GLN A 4 -12.23 -10.74 17.30
N LEU A 5 -12.40 -10.05 16.15
CA LEU A 5 -11.56 -10.24 14.98
C LEU A 5 -10.10 -9.84 15.22
N ARG A 6 -9.87 -8.84 16.07
CA ARG A 6 -8.52 -8.48 16.50
C ARG A 6 -7.88 -9.60 17.32
N ALA A 7 -8.61 -10.22 18.22
CA ALA A 7 -8.12 -11.37 18.98
C ALA A 7 -7.83 -12.56 18.05
N GLU A 8 -8.69 -12.81 17.05
CA GLU A 8 -8.42 -13.83 16.03
C GLU A 8 -7.17 -13.53 15.20
N TYR A 9 -6.94 -12.27 14.83
CA TYR A 9 -5.72 -11.85 14.15
C TYR A 9 -4.47 -12.09 15.03
N GLU A 10 -4.49 -11.73 16.30
CA GLU A 10 -3.37 -11.97 17.22
C GLU A 10 -3.11 -13.48 17.40
N ASN A 11 -4.17 -14.29 17.49
CA ASN A 11 -4.08 -15.74 17.51
C ASN A 11 -3.49 -16.28 16.20
N TYR A 12 -3.90 -15.72 15.07
CA TYR A 12 -3.39 -16.10 13.75
C TYR A 12 -1.88 -15.83 13.67
N LEU A 13 -1.42 -14.64 14.02
CA LEU A 13 0.01 -14.33 14.07
C LEU A 13 0.78 -15.32 14.97
N SER A 14 0.23 -15.62 16.13
CA SER A 14 0.87 -16.53 17.11
C SER A 14 1.05 -17.95 16.57
N ARG A 15 0.13 -18.45 15.73
CA ARG A 15 0.26 -19.76 15.07
C ARG A 15 1.48 -19.85 14.15
N TYR A 16 1.92 -18.72 13.59
CA TYR A 16 3.13 -18.60 12.75
C TYR A 16 4.36 -18.17 13.55
N GLY A 17 4.28 -18.10 14.88
CA GLY A 17 5.37 -17.61 15.71
C GLY A 17 5.64 -16.11 15.53
N LEU A 18 4.71 -15.39 14.93
CA LEU A 18 4.82 -13.96 14.65
C LEU A 18 4.20 -13.15 15.80
N LYS A 19 4.63 -11.90 15.87
CA LYS A 19 4.08 -10.89 16.78
C LYS A 19 3.88 -9.60 16.00
N PRO A 20 2.90 -8.78 16.40
CA PRO A 20 2.80 -7.43 15.87
C PRO A 20 4.15 -6.72 15.98
N ARG A 21 4.53 -5.99 14.96
CA ARG A 21 5.82 -5.31 14.89
C ARG A 21 5.91 -4.28 16.03
N PRO A 22 6.92 -4.38 16.91
CA PRO A 22 7.07 -3.40 17.97
C PRO A 22 7.48 -2.06 17.38
N GLN A 23 7.01 -1.00 18.00
CA GLN A 23 7.47 0.32 17.64
C GLN A 23 8.87 0.55 18.22
N LEU A 24 9.74 1.20 17.45
CA LEU A 24 11.04 1.64 17.92
C LEU A 24 10.88 2.70 19.05
N PRO A 25 11.82 2.81 19.99
CA PRO A 25 11.84 3.88 20.97
C PRO A 25 11.69 5.25 20.31
N LYS A 26 11.00 6.17 21.00
CA LYS A 26 10.67 7.50 20.45
C LYS A 26 11.92 8.23 19.97
N GLU A 27 13.00 8.18 20.73
CA GLU A 27 14.26 8.84 20.43
C GLU A 27 14.92 8.30 19.15
N VAL A 28 14.83 6.98 18.95
CA VAL A 28 15.35 6.31 17.74
C VAL A 28 14.50 6.70 16.52
N ARG A 29 13.17 6.74 16.68
CA ARG A 29 12.26 7.16 15.61
C ARG A 29 12.52 8.61 15.22
N GLU A 30 12.62 9.50 16.20
CA GLU A 30 12.88 10.92 15.98
C GLU A 30 14.19 11.13 15.21
N ALA A 31 15.28 10.51 15.67
CA ALA A 31 16.58 10.59 15.00
C ALA A 31 16.52 10.10 13.55
N SER A 32 15.88 8.94 13.32
CA SER A 32 15.73 8.40 11.97
C SER A 32 14.87 9.29 11.06
N MET A 33 13.75 9.82 11.57
CA MET A 33 12.86 10.69 10.79
C MET A 33 13.55 12.00 10.41
N ARG A 34 14.24 12.63 11.36
CA ARG A 34 14.98 13.87 11.09
C ARG A 34 16.09 13.65 10.08
N GLU A 35 16.80 12.53 10.16
CA GLU A 35 17.86 12.20 9.19
C GLU A 35 17.29 11.97 7.78
N VAL A 36 16.19 11.23 7.65
CA VAL A 36 15.51 11.05 6.37
C VAL A 36 15.06 12.40 5.79
N VAL A 37 14.43 13.27 6.59
CA VAL A 37 14.00 14.60 6.16
C VAL A 37 15.18 15.45 5.73
N ARG A 38 16.30 15.41 6.45
CA ARG A 38 17.53 16.12 6.08
C ARG A 38 18.04 15.67 4.70
N ILE A 39 18.14 14.36 4.47
CA ILE A 39 18.58 13.80 3.19
C ILE A 39 17.64 14.22 2.05
N MET A 40 16.34 14.11 2.26
CA MET A 40 15.33 14.50 1.28
C MET A 40 15.39 16.00 0.94
N TYR A 41 15.64 16.84 1.95
CA TYR A 41 15.80 18.28 1.76
C TYR A 41 17.06 18.62 0.97
N GLU A 42 18.20 18.00 1.30
CA GLU A 42 19.46 18.17 0.58
C GLU A 42 19.33 17.71 -0.88
N GLU A 43 18.64 16.61 -1.11
CA GLU A 43 18.36 16.11 -2.46
C GLU A 43 17.48 17.07 -3.26
N ALA A 44 16.39 17.60 -2.68
CA ALA A 44 15.53 18.59 -3.32
C ALA A 44 16.29 19.87 -3.65
N ARG A 45 17.12 20.37 -2.72
CA ARG A 45 17.97 21.54 -2.97
C ARG A 45 18.98 21.33 -4.08
N SER A 46 19.55 20.14 -4.18
CA SER A 46 20.50 19.82 -5.25
C SER A 46 19.90 19.87 -6.65
N ARG A 47 18.57 19.81 -6.74
CA ARG A 47 17.77 19.89 -7.98
C ARG A 47 17.13 21.27 -8.19
N ASP A 48 17.47 22.25 -7.34
CA ASP A 48 16.84 23.58 -7.35
C ASP A 48 15.29 23.52 -7.24
N ASP A 49 14.76 22.53 -6.47
CA ASP A 49 13.33 22.37 -6.27
C ASP A 49 12.78 23.56 -5.46
N PRO A 50 11.89 24.39 -6.04
CA PRO A 50 11.35 25.57 -5.37
C PRO A 50 10.51 25.23 -4.13
N MET A 51 10.08 23.97 -3.98
CA MET A 51 9.29 23.51 -2.84
C MET A 51 10.15 22.99 -1.67
N ALA A 52 11.49 22.92 -1.82
CA ALA A 52 12.36 22.31 -0.81
C ALA A 52 12.15 22.88 0.60
N GLU A 53 12.13 24.20 0.76
CA GLU A 53 11.95 24.88 2.07
C GLU A 53 10.54 24.62 2.65
N HIS A 54 9.51 24.67 1.82
CA HIS A 54 8.15 24.39 2.23
C HIS A 54 7.99 22.93 2.69
N MET A 55 8.59 22.00 1.95
CA MET A 55 8.59 20.59 2.29
C MET A 55 9.31 20.29 3.60
N MET A 56 10.40 21.02 3.90
CA MET A 56 11.10 20.88 5.17
C MET A 56 10.18 21.26 6.33
N THR A 57 9.48 22.39 6.24
CA THR A 57 8.54 22.84 7.27
C THR A 57 7.40 21.83 7.50
N LEU A 58 6.76 21.37 6.41
CA LEU A 58 5.70 20.35 6.51
C LEU A 58 6.20 19.03 7.10
N SER A 59 7.46 18.68 6.81
CA SER A 59 8.05 17.46 7.34
C SER A 59 8.34 17.53 8.84
N GLU A 60 8.75 18.68 9.36
CA GLU A 60 8.94 18.90 10.79
C GLU A 60 7.61 18.79 11.54
N GLU A 61 6.56 19.47 11.06
CA GLU A 61 5.21 19.34 11.64
C GLU A 61 4.69 17.89 11.62
N ARG A 62 5.01 17.14 10.57
CA ARG A 62 4.66 15.76 10.44
C ARG A 62 5.42 14.87 11.43
N ILE A 63 6.73 15.10 11.62
CA ILE A 63 7.55 14.37 12.60
C ILE A 63 6.92 14.49 13.99
N GLU A 64 6.56 15.67 14.45
CA GLU A 64 5.95 15.87 15.76
C GLU A 64 4.65 15.08 15.91
N ARG A 65 3.80 15.10 14.88
CA ARG A 65 2.55 14.32 14.85
C ARG A 65 2.80 12.83 14.86
N ASP A 66 3.73 12.34 14.04
CA ASP A 66 4.03 10.91 13.91
C ASP A 66 4.77 10.36 15.16
N LEU A 67 5.49 11.22 15.88
CA LEU A 67 6.09 10.88 17.19
C LEU A 67 5.07 10.75 18.31
N ALA A 68 3.92 11.42 18.21
CA ALA A 68 2.81 11.27 19.14
C ALA A 68 2.06 9.93 18.94
N GLU A 69 2.17 9.34 17.76
CA GLU A 69 1.56 8.04 17.46
C GLU A 69 2.38 6.91 18.11
N THR A 70 1.67 5.97 18.73
CA THR A 70 2.29 4.84 19.44
C THR A 70 2.31 3.55 18.63
N ARG A 71 1.61 3.52 17.50
CA ARG A 71 1.54 2.34 16.62
C ARG A 71 2.58 2.42 15.50
N HIS A 72 2.96 1.26 14.97
CA HIS A 72 3.89 1.18 13.86
C HIS A 72 3.31 1.87 12.60
N PRO A 73 4.09 2.66 11.83
CA PRO A 73 3.60 3.38 10.65
C PRO A 73 2.90 2.51 9.60
N ALA A 74 3.39 1.28 9.37
CA ALA A 74 2.76 0.33 8.45
C ALA A 74 1.33 -0.04 8.90
N VAL A 75 1.12 -0.27 10.21
CA VAL A 75 -0.21 -0.56 10.75
C VAL A 75 -1.17 0.61 10.51
N ILE A 76 -0.69 1.85 10.72
CA ILE A 76 -1.48 3.05 10.49
C ILE A 76 -1.85 3.21 9.01
N SER A 77 -0.90 2.95 8.11
CA SER A 77 -1.13 3.03 6.66
C SER A 77 -2.19 2.03 6.21
N ILE A 78 -2.06 0.78 6.63
CA ILE A 78 -3.01 -0.29 6.33
C ILE A 78 -4.42 0.04 6.88
N GLU A 79 -4.52 0.50 8.13
CA GLU A 79 -5.81 0.89 8.72
C GLU A 79 -6.46 2.04 7.95
N LYS A 80 -5.70 3.05 7.53
CA LYS A 80 -6.21 4.15 6.71
C LYS A 80 -6.69 3.68 5.35
N ALA A 81 -5.93 2.79 4.70
CA ALA A 81 -6.34 2.19 3.44
C ALA A 81 -7.66 1.41 3.60
N ALA A 82 -7.77 0.59 4.64
CA ALA A 82 -8.99 -0.16 4.95
C ALA A 82 -10.20 0.74 5.21
N LEU A 83 -10.04 1.78 6.03
CA LEU A 83 -11.11 2.74 6.30
C LEU A 83 -11.57 3.45 5.03
N SER A 84 -10.64 3.84 4.16
CA SER A 84 -10.97 4.48 2.88
C SER A 84 -11.71 3.52 1.93
N VAL A 85 -11.33 2.24 1.90
CA VAL A 85 -12.04 1.21 1.11
C VAL A 85 -13.44 0.98 1.68
N GLU A 86 -13.58 0.80 2.99
CA GLU A 86 -14.88 0.61 3.66
C GLU A 86 -15.83 1.80 3.43
N GLU A 87 -15.32 3.04 3.50
CA GLU A 87 -16.08 4.23 3.21
C GLU A 87 -16.57 4.23 1.75
N THR A 88 -15.67 3.90 0.81
CA THR A 88 -16.03 3.76 -0.61
C THR A 88 -17.12 2.71 -0.80
N ILE A 89 -16.99 1.53 -0.20
CA ILE A 89 -18.00 0.47 -0.29
C ILE A 89 -19.38 0.97 0.18
N ARG A 90 -19.43 1.67 1.33
CA ARG A 90 -20.70 2.17 1.88
C ARG A 90 -21.34 3.25 1.03
N THR A 91 -20.55 4.02 0.27
CA THR A 91 -21.07 5.08 -0.60
C THR A 91 -21.53 4.59 -1.97
N LEU A 92 -21.11 3.39 -2.38
CA LEU A 92 -21.46 2.80 -3.67
C LEU A 92 -22.58 1.75 -3.52
N PRO A 93 -23.81 2.02 -4.00
CA PRO A 93 -24.95 1.11 -3.80
C PRO A 93 -24.70 -0.32 -4.27
N ALA A 94 -23.99 -0.50 -5.39
CA ALA A 94 -23.66 -1.82 -5.93
C ALA A 94 -22.82 -2.70 -4.97
N PHE A 95 -22.11 -2.09 -4.03
CA PHE A 95 -21.26 -2.78 -3.05
C PHE A 95 -21.84 -2.78 -1.65
N ALA A 96 -22.57 -1.72 -1.26
CA ALA A 96 -23.08 -1.55 0.10
C ALA A 96 -24.00 -2.70 0.56
N GLU A 97 -24.84 -3.22 -0.35
CA GLU A 97 -25.76 -4.34 -0.06
C GLU A 97 -25.03 -5.68 0.17
N ARG A 98 -23.81 -5.81 -0.36
CA ARG A 98 -22.99 -7.04 -0.29
C ARG A 98 -21.97 -7.00 0.84
N PHE A 99 -21.80 -5.83 1.46
CA PHE A 99 -20.76 -5.62 2.46
C PHE A 99 -21.28 -5.90 3.87
N HIS A 100 -20.52 -6.68 4.60
CA HIS A 100 -20.74 -6.95 6.02
C HIS A 100 -19.56 -6.35 6.80
N ASP A 101 -19.84 -5.54 7.83
CA ASP A 101 -18.86 -4.82 8.68
C ASP A 101 -18.03 -5.76 9.60
N ASN A 102 -17.69 -6.93 9.12
CA ASN A 102 -16.98 -7.99 9.86
C ASN A 102 -15.62 -8.32 9.24
N VAL A 103 -14.89 -7.30 8.83
CA VAL A 103 -13.53 -7.41 8.30
C VAL A 103 -12.56 -6.74 9.26
N PHE A 104 -11.44 -7.40 9.53
CA PHE A 104 -10.28 -6.82 10.21
C PHE A 104 -9.09 -6.86 9.26
N VAL A 105 -8.43 -5.74 9.07
CA VAL A 105 -7.23 -5.62 8.24
C VAL A 105 -6.03 -5.41 9.13
N GLY A 106 -5.00 -6.23 8.96
CA GLY A 106 -3.80 -6.18 9.80
C GLY A 106 -2.51 -6.44 9.01
N GLU A 107 -1.40 -5.94 9.56
CA GLU A 107 -0.07 -6.22 9.03
C GLU A 107 0.31 -7.67 9.31
N PHE A 108 0.78 -8.40 8.31
CA PHE A 108 1.42 -9.69 8.47
C PHE A 108 2.94 -9.48 8.34
N PRO A 109 3.70 -9.49 9.45
CA PRO A 109 5.07 -9.00 9.49
C PRO A 109 6.07 -10.00 8.90
N THR A 110 5.91 -10.31 7.61
CA THR A 110 6.83 -11.15 6.82
C THR A 110 7.39 -10.38 5.64
N GLY A 111 8.53 -10.84 5.11
CA GLY A 111 9.13 -10.30 3.89
C GLY A 111 8.40 -10.72 2.61
N SER A 112 7.44 -11.64 2.68
CA SER A 112 6.71 -12.13 1.52
C SER A 112 5.93 -11.00 0.83
N MET A 113 5.92 -11.05 -0.50
CA MET A 113 5.08 -10.19 -1.34
C MET A 113 3.72 -10.85 -1.57
N ASN A 114 2.90 -10.87 -0.55
CA ASN A 114 1.56 -11.40 -0.62
C ASN A 114 0.58 -10.55 0.19
N CYS A 115 -0.67 -10.63 -0.20
CA CYS A 115 -1.79 -10.19 0.60
C CYS A 115 -2.80 -11.31 0.57
N GLU A 116 -3.43 -11.61 1.69
CA GLU A 116 -4.39 -12.71 1.72
C GLU A 116 -5.59 -12.39 2.60
N THR A 117 -6.74 -12.87 2.19
CA THR A 117 -7.95 -12.85 3.00
C THR A 117 -8.25 -14.24 3.55
N VAL A 118 -8.41 -14.32 4.86
CA VAL A 118 -8.72 -15.55 5.58
C VAL A 118 -10.11 -15.44 6.23
N ARG A 119 -10.94 -16.47 6.04
CA ARG A 119 -12.20 -16.57 6.76
C ARG A 119 -11.95 -17.09 8.18
N VAL A 120 -12.51 -16.41 9.17
CA VAL A 120 -12.45 -16.78 10.58
C VAL A 120 -13.83 -16.79 11.19
N GLU A 121 -13.93 -17.27 12.44
CA GLU A 121 -15.20 -17.19 13.15
C GLU A 121 -15.64 -15.74 13.33
N GLY A 122 -16.82 -15.41 12.83
CA GLY A 122 -17.40 -14.07 12.90
C GLY A 122 -17.02 -13.11 11.79
N GLY A 123 -16.15 -13.49 10.83
CA GLY A 123 -15.81 -12.59 9.71
C GLY A 123 -14.57 -12.94 8.94
N PHE A 124 -13.83 -11.92 8.53
CA PHE A 124 -12.65 -12.05 7.68
C PHE A 124 -11.45 -11.30 8.26
N LEU A 125 -10.27 -11.88 8.05
CA LEU A 125 -9.00 -11.19 8.26
C LEU A 125 -8.38 -10.91 6.89
N VAL A 126 -8.02 -9.67 6.63
CA VAL A 126 -7.18 -9.27 5.50
C VAL A 126 -5.77 -9.06 6.05
N LEU A 127 -4.83 -9.87 5.58
CA LEU A 127 -3.46 -9.91 6.05
C LEU A 127 -2.54 -9.30 4.98
N VAL A 128 -2.01 -8.12 5.28
CA VAL A 128 -1.10 -7.40 4.36
C VAL A 128 0.33 -7.65 4.78
N ASN A 129 1.09 -8.37 3.96
CA ASN A 129 2.49 -8.63 4.26
C ASN A 129 3.33 -7.36 4.20
N SER A 130 4.24 -7.20 5.15
CA SER A 130 5.17 -6.05 5.19
C SER A 130 6.04 -5.96 3.94
N GLY A 131 6.40 -7.11 3.36
CA GLY A 131 7.14 -7.18 2.11
C GLY A 131 6.40 -6.52 0.95
N THR A 132 5.08 -6.71 0.85
CA THR A 132 4.25 -6.05 -0.17
C THR A 132 4.35 -4.53 -0.09
N LEU A 133 4.18 -3.97 1.12
CA LEU A 133 4.25 -2.51 1.32
C LEU A 133 5.64 -1.97 1.00
N THR A 134 6.70 -2.69 1.43
CA THR A 134 8.09 -2.31 1.16
C THR A 134 8.38 -2.31 -0.34
N MET A 135 7.97 -3.36 -1.05
CA MET A 135 8.17 -3.49 -2.49
C MET A 135 7.43 -2.38 -3.25
N LEU A 136 6.15 -2.14 -2.93
CA LEU A 136 5.37 -1.07 -3.56
C LEU A 136 6.03 0.29 -3.37
N GLN A 137 6.48 0.60 -2.16
CA GLN A 137 7.16 1.87 -1.88
C GLN A 137 8.45 2.01 -2.68
N GLN A 138 9.29 0.98 -2.74
CA GLN A 138 10.56 1.01 -3.48
C GLN A 138 10.31 1.20 -4.98
N VAL A 139 9.45 0.36 -5.58
CA VAL A 139 9.14 0.43 -7.01
C VAL A 139 8.54 1.78 -7.40
N VAL A 140 7.54 2.26 -6.65
CA VAL A 140 6.91 3.56 -6.91
C VAL A 140 7.92 4.70 -6.77
N THR A 141 8.83 4.63 -5.80
CA THR A 141 9.86 5.66 -5.62
C THR A 141 10.82 5.70 -6.82
N PHE A 142 11.25 4.53 -7.34
CA PHE A 142 12.06 4.48 -8.55
C PHE A 142 11.31 4.97 -9.79
N LEU A 143 10.03 4.60 -9.94
CA LEU A 143 9.19 5.11 -11.05
C LEU A 143 9.11 6.65 -11.03
N CYS A 144 8.94 7.25 -9.85
CA CYS A 144 8.92 8.71 -9.70
C CYS A 144 10.30 9.37 -9.95
N ARG A 145 11.40 8.62 -9.84
CA ARG A 145 12.74 9.11 -10.13
C ARG A 145 13.04 9.17 -11.63
N GLY A 146 12.41 8.27 -12.40
CA GLY A 146 12.54 8.23 -13.85
C GLY A 146 11.96 9.48 -14.52
N ASP A 147 12.40 9.73 -15.74
CA ASP A 147 11.89 10.79 -16.60
C ASP A 147 10.86 10.18 -17.55
N ALA A 148 9.58 10.46 -17.29
CA ALA A 148 8.47 9.90 -18.07
C ALA A 148 8.48 10.36 -19.53
N ASP A 149 8.98 11.57 -19.79
CA ASP A 149 9.03 12.15 -21.14
C ASP A 149 10.26 11.63 -21.92
N ASN A 150 11.27 11.12 -21.24
CA ASN A 150 12.48 10.58 -21.86
C ASN A 150 12.91 9.24 -21.24
N PRO A 151 12.32 8.11 -21.70
CA PRO A 151 12.60 6.79 -21.13
C PRO A 151 14.05 6.30 -21.34
N THR A 152 14.82 6.96 -22.19
CA THR A 152 16.24 6.66 -22.43
C THR A 152 17.19 7.61 -21.70
N SER A 153 16.68 8.51 -20.88
CA SER A 153 17.51 9.38 -20.03
C SER A 153 18.30 8.55 -19.00
N SER A 154 19.40 9.10 -18.50
CA SER A 154 20.16 8.43 -17.42
C SER A 154 19.29 8.20 -16.18
N ALA A 155 18.40 9.13 -15.85
CA ALA A 155 17.47 9.00 -14.72
C ALA A 155 16.51 7.82 -14.91
N SER A 156 15.97 7.62 -16.11
CA SER A 156 15.08 6.49 -16.42
C SER A 156 15.82 5.16 -16.42
N LEU A 157 17.04 5.12 -16.94
CA LEU A 157 17.87 3.91 -16.91
C LEU A 157 18.27 3.53 -15.46
N GLU A 158 18.70 4.51 -14.66
CA GLU A 158 18.99 4.30 -13.24
C GLU A 158 17.75 3.85 -12.44
N ALA A 159 16.57 4.38 -12.77
CA ALA A 159 15.31 3.95 -12.17
C ALA A 159 14.97 2.50 -12.54
N ALA A 160 15.16 2.11 -13.80
CA ALA A 160 14.96 0.73 -14.26
C ALA A 160 15.93 -0.25 -13.59
N ASP A 161 17.22 0.11 -13.51
CA ASP A 161 18.23 -0.68 -12.80
C ASP A 161 17.87 -0.82 -11.32
N GLY A 162 17.44 0.26 -10.67
CA GLY A 162 16.99 0.23 -9.27
C GLY A 162 15.79 -0.69 -9.04
N ILE A 163 14.81 -0.71 -9.95
CA ILE A 163 13.68 -1.66 -9.88
C ILE A 163 14.18 -3.10 -10.07
N ALA A 164 15.09 -3.33 -11.03
CA ALA A 164 15.67 -4.65 -11.24
C ALA A 164 16.43 -5.13 -9.99
N ASP A 165 17.17 -4.26 -9.31
CA ASP A 165 17.84 -4.58 -8.05
C ASP A 165 16.85 -4.90 -6.92
N VAL A 166 15.73 -4.19 -6.81
CA VAL A 166 14.66 -4.52 -5.85
C VAL A 166 14.14 -5.94 -6.08
N LEU A 167 13.84 -6.27 -7.35
CA LEU A 167 13.34 -7.60 -7.71
C LEU A 167 14.39 -8.69 -7.49
N ALA A 168 15.64 -8.45 -7.88
CA ALA A 168 16.74 -9.39 -7.69
C ALA A 168 16.96 -9.70 -6.20
N ASN A 169 16.99 -8.67 -5.33
CA ASN A 169 17.11 -8.85 -3.89
C ASN A 169 15.93 -9.63 -3.31
N TYR A 170 14.71 -9.37 -3.80
CA TYR A 170 13.56 -10.16 -3.37
C TYR A 170 13.68 -11.64 -3.76
N VAL A 171 14.09 -11.92 -5.00
CA VAL A 171 14.29 -13.30 -5.47
C VAL A 171 15.39 -14.02 -4.66
N GLU A 172 16.46 -13.30 -4.31
CA GLU A 172 17.58 -13.88 -3.56
C GLU A 172 17.25 -14.11 -2.08
N HIS A 173 16.56 -13.16 -1.44
CA HIS A 173 16.40 -13.15 0.01
C HIS A 173 14.96 -13.44 0.48
N GLY A 174 13.98 -13.46 -0.42
CA GLY A 174 12.55 -13.60 -0.09
C GLY A 174 11.99 -12.40 0.68
N ASP A 175 12.73 -11.27 0.73
CA ASP A 175 12.33 -10.08 1.46
C ASP A 175 12.87 -8.82 0.76
N PRO A 176 12.01 -7.93 0.26
CA PRO A 176 12.41 -6.70 -0.42
C PRO A 176 13.13 -5.71 0.50
N PHE A 177 13.07 -5.91 1.82
CA PHE A 177 13.77 -5.06 2.78
C PHE A 177 15.29 -4.99 2.56
N TYR A 178 15.87 -6.06 1.99
CA TYR A 178 17.29 -6.10 1.61
C TYR A 178 17.59 -5.32 0.33
N GLY A 179 16.59 -4.94 -0.44
CA GLY A 179 16.75 -4.14 -1.64
C GLY A 179 17.15 -2.68 -1.38
N PRO A 180 17.45 -1.92 -2.45
CA PRO A 180 17.80 -0.51 -2.36
C PRO A 180 16.64 0.31 -1.77
N LYS A 181 16.98 1.33 -0.99
CA LYS A 181 16.03 2.23 -0.33
C LYS A 181 16.14 3.63 -0.94
N PRO A 182 15.54 3.86 -2.11
CA PRO A 182 15.60 5.16 -2.74
C PRO A 182 14.89 6.21 -1.88
N LEU A 183 15.48 7.38 -1.82
CA LEU A 183 14.89 8.56 -1.20
C LEU A 183 14.67 9.62 -2.28
N LEU A 184 13.57 10.32 -2.19
CA LEU A 184 13.22 11.44 -3.04
C LEU A 184 12.91 12.66 -2.17
N GLY A 185 13.40 13.81 -2.59
CA GLY A 185 13.07 15.09 -1.97
C GLY A 185 11.97 15.84 -2.73
N GLY A 186 11.49 16.93 -2.14
CA GLY A 186 10.61 17.88 -2.78
C GLY A 186 9.31 17.28 -3.34
N MET A 187 8.91 17.78 -4.51
CA MET A 187 7.67 17.38 -5.19
C MET A 187 7.64 15.88 -5.52
N LEU A 188 8.77 15.28 -5.89
CA LEU A 188 8.83 13.86 -6.21
C LEU A 188 8.55 12.97 -5.00
N SER A 189 8.94 13.40 -3.80
CA SER A 189 8.59 12.70 -2.56
C SER A 189 7.09 12.71 -2.29
N MET A 190 6.41 13.85 -2.54
CA MET A 190 4.96 13.97 -2.42
C MET A 190 4.25 13.04 -3.41
N LEU A 191 4.67 13.06 -4.66
CA LEU A 191 4.12 12.22 -5.72
C LEU A 191 4.30 10.73 -5.36
N SER A 192 5.52 10.32 -5.02
CA SER A 192 5.82 8.95 -4.62
C SER A 192 4.97 8.51 -3.42
N SER A 193 4.85 9.36 -2.40
CA SER A 193 4.02 9.06 -1.22
C SER A 193 2.54 8.89 -1.59
N SER A 194 2.05 9.72 -2.51
CA SER A 194 0.65 9.66 -2.97
C SER A 194 0.37 8.41 -3.78
N LEU A 195 1.25 8.07 -4.72
CA LEU A 195 1.13 6.86 -5.53
C LEU A 195 1.28 5.59 -4.68
N SER A 196 2.20 5.59 -3.70
CA SER A 196 2.34 4.46 -2.77
C SER A 196 1.06 4.22 -1.98
N ARG A 197 0.41 5.27 -1.47
CA ARG A 197 -0.88 5.14 -0.77
C ARG A 197 -2.00 4.65 -1.68
N ALA A 198 -2.04 5.08 -2.94
CA ALA A 198 -3.01 4.58 -3.91
C ALA A 198 -2.79 3.09 -4.19
N ALA A 199 -1.54 2.65 -4.33
CA ALA A 199 -1.19 1.26 -4.49
C ALA A 199 -1.53 0.41 -3.25
N GLU A 200 -1.24 0.90 -2.04
CA GLU A 200 -1.64 0.26 -0.78
C GLU A 200 -3.16 0.14 -0.67
N LYS A 201 -3.90 1.20 -1.03
CA LYS A 201 -5.36 1.16 -1.08
C LYS A 201 -5.86 0.12 -2.08
N PHE A 202 -5.24 0.02 -3.26
CA PHE A 202 -5.59 -0.99 -4.26
C PHE A 202 -5.37 -2.41 -3.73
N VAL A 203 -4.23 -2.69 -3.10
CA VAL A 203 -3.96 -4.02 -2.51
C VAL A 203 -5.03 -4.41 -1.48
N VAL A 204 -5.38 -3.50 -0.59
CA VAL A 204 -6.46 -3.75 0.39
C VAL A 204 -7.80 -3.91 -0.32
N ALA A 205 -8.12 -3.06 -1.30
CA ALA A 205 -9.37 -3.11 -2.05
C ALA A 205 -9.52 -4.40 -2.87
N HIS A 206 -8.43 -4.95 -3.40
CA HIS A 206 -8.40 -6.25 -4.06
C HIS A 206 -8.84 -7.37 -3.11
N GLU A 207 -8.34 -7.39 -1.88
CA GLU A 207 -8.75 -8.37 -0.87
C GLU A 207 -10.22 -8.21 -0.46
N TYR A 208 -10.71 -6.96 -0.36
CA TYR A 208 -12.15 -6.72 -0.22
C TYR A 208 -12.96 -7.19 -1.44
N GLY A 209 -12.37 -7.13 -2.64
CA GLY A 209 -12.94 -7.70 -3.87
C GLY A 209 -13.25 -9.20 -3.71
N HIS A 210 -12.32 -9.97 -3.14
CA HIS A 210 -12.58 -11.39 -2.84
C HIS A 210 -13.72 -11.61 -1.85
N ILE A 211 -13.85 -10.75 -0.84
CA ILE A 211 -14.96 -10.82 0.12
C ILE A 211 -16.29 -10.52 -0.58
N LEU A 212 -16.35 -9.42 -1.34
CA LEU A 212 -17.56 -8.97 -2.04
C LEU A 212 -17.99 -9.93 -3.14
N ALA A 213 -17.08 -10.58 -3.83
CA ALA A 213 -17.35 -11.60 -4.84
C ALA A 213 -17.74 -12.97 -4.25
N GLY A 214 -17.51 -13.17 -2.93
CA GLY A 214 -17.82 -14.44 -2.27
C GLY A 214 -16.82 -15.56 -2.58
N HIS A 215 -15.58 -15.22 -2.99
CA HIS A 215 -14.54 -16.20 -3.36
C HIS A 215 -14.07 -17.08 -2.20
N LEU A 216 -14.43 -16.72 -0.96
CA LEU A 216 -13.99 -17.37 0.27
C LEU A 216 -15.03 -18.40 0.80
N ALA A 217 -15.95 -18.84 -0.07
CA ALA A 217 -16.90 -19.90 0.27
C ALA A 217 -16.17 -21.25 0.48
N GLU A 218 -16.70 -22.08 1.36
CA GLU A 218 -16.06 -23.23 2.02
C GLU A 218 -15.39 -24.31 1.13
N SER A 219 -15.51 -24.23 -0.19
CA SER A 219 -15.11 -25.35 -1.08
C SER A 219 -13.68 -25.28 -1.64
N SER A 220 -12.89 -24.26 -1.30
CA SER A 220 -11.60 -23.99 -1.97
C SER A 220 -10.36 -24.00 -1.07
N THR A 221 -10.48 -24.38 0.20
CA THR A 221 -9.32 -24.48 1.11
C THR A 221 -8.45 -25.68 0.79
N GLN A 222 -7.18 -25.47 0.50
CA GLN A 222 -6.15 -26.50 0.45
C GLN A 222 -5.11 -26.28 1.53
N SER A 223 -4.77 -27.34 2.27
CA SER A 223 -3.67 -27.29 3.22
C SER A 223 -2.34 -27.43 2.49
N ILE A 224 -1.50 -26.42 2.54
CA ILE A 224 -0.13 -26.45 2.02
C ILE A 224 0.83 -26.61 3.20
N ALA A 225 1.70 -27.62 3.14
CA ALA A 225 2.77 -27.78 4.12
C ALA A 225 3.80 -26.66 3.97
N ILE A 226 4.17 -26.03 5.07
CA ILE A 226 5.25 -25.04 5.08
C ILE A 226 6.58 -25.81 5.00
N GLU A 227 7.46 -25.46 4.07
CA GLU A 227 8.79 -26.09 3.91
C GLU A 227 9.64 -26.06 5.18
N SER A 228 9.38 -25.16 6.12
CA SER A 228 10.04 -25.08 7.42
C SER A 228 9.61 -26.15 8.44
N GLY A 229 8.66 -27.03 8.11
CA GLY A 229 8.22 -28.11 8.99
C GLY A 229 7.38 -27.70 10.22
N VAL A 230 6.96 -26.47 10.31
CA VAL A 230 6.29 -25.91 11.51
C VAL A 230 4.76 -25.89 11.40
N GLY A 231 4.18 -26.40 10.31
CA GLY A 231 2.71 -26.49 10.19
C GLY A 231 2.20 -26.60 8.75
N THR A 232 0.89 -26.61 8.60
CA THR A 232 0.16 -26.53 7.33
C THR A 232 -0.58 -25.20 7.27
N ILE A 233 -0.49 -24.50 6.13
CA ILE A 233 -1.31 -23.31 5.85
C ILE A 233 -2.53 -23.79 5.05
N GLU A 234 -3.70 -23.36 5.45
CA GLU A 234 -4.89 -23.49 4.60
C GLU A 234 -4.91 -22.30 3.62
N VAL A 235 -4.60 -22.59 2.36
CA VAL A 235 -4.62 -21.58 1.29
C VAL A 235 -5.85 -21.80 0.43
N VAL A 236 -6.62 -20.76 0.25
CA VAL A 236 -7.69 -20.74 -0.75
C VAL A 236 -7.03 -20.70 -2.13
N ARG A 237 -7.21 -21.73 -2.94
CA ARG A 237 -6.82 -21.68 -4.36
C ARG A 237 -7.79 -20.77 -5.09
N LYS A 238 -7.36 -19.56 -5.30
CA LYS A 238 -8.03 -18.62 -6.18
C LYS A 238 -7.67 -19.01 -7.63
N ASN A 239 -8.67 -19.12 -8.49
CA ASN A 239 -8.42 -19.32 -9.91
C ASN A 239 -8.19 -17.96 -10.58
N HIS A 240 -7.67 -17.94 -11.81
CA HIS A 240 -7.42 -16.71 -12.54
C HIS A 240 -8.67 -15.82 -12.72
N GLU A 241 -9.84 -16.41 -12.87
CA GLU A 241 -11.10 -15.67 -13.01
C GLU A 241 -11.45 -14.93 -11.73
N GLN A 242 -11.25 -15.56 -10.57
CA GLN A 242 -11.46 -14.93 -9.26
C GLN A 242 -10.46 -13.80 -9.00
N GLU A 243 -9.20 -13.96 -9.42
CA GLU A 243 -8.21 -12.90 -9.32
C GLU A 243 -8.58 -11.71 -10.22
N PHE A 244 -8.99 -11.94 -11.48
CA PHE A 244 -9.45 -10.87 -12.36
C PHE A 244 -10.70 -10.17 -11.85
N GLU A 245 -11.65 -10.90 -11.26
CA GLU A 245 -12.82 -10.30 -10.64
C GLU A 245 -12.43 -9.46 -9.41
N ALA A 246 -11.52 -9.93 -8.58
CA ALA A 246 -11.02 -9.19 -7.43
C ALA A 246 -10.23 -7.95 -7.85
N ASP A 247 -9.43 -8.03 -8.94
CA ASP A 247 -8.73 -6.88 -9.53
C ASP A 247 -9.73 -5.83 -10.03
N ASP A 248 -10.77 -6.23 -10.75
CA ASP A 248 -11.82 -5.34 -11.24
C ASP A 248 -12.52 -4.61 -10.09
N LEU A 249 -12.96 -5.36 -9.09
CA LEU A 249 -13.60 -4.80 -7.90
C LEU A 249 -12.65 -3.90 -7.11
N GLY A 250 -11.40 -4.33 -6.93
CA GLY A 250 -10.35 -3.57 -6.24
C GLY A 250 -10.07 -2.24 -6.94
N TYR A 251 -10.00 -2.25 -8.27
CA TYR A 251 -9.79 -1.04 -9.07
C TYR A 251 -10.97 -0.07 -8.93
N ARG A 252 -12.21 -0.56 -9.03
CA ARG A 252 -13.42 0.24 -8.88
C ARG A 252 -13.52 0.86 -7.47
N LEU A 253 -13.21 0.09 -6.43
CA LEU A 253 -13.17 0.56 -5.05
C LEU A 253 -12.07 1.61 -4.82
N THR A 254 -10.91 1.45 -5.46
CA THR A 254 -9.81 2.40 -5.36
C THR A 254 -10.18 3.74 -5.98
N LEU A 255 -10.85 3.72 -7.13
CA LEU A 255 -11.30 4.91 -7.85
C LEU A 255 -12.62 5.50 -7.32
N GLY A 256 -13.38 4.76 -6.52
CA GLY A 256 -14.68 5.20 -6.03
C GLY A 256 -15.77 5.20 -7.10
N ILE A 257 -15.77 4.22 -8.01
CA ILE A 257 -16.73 4.10 -9.12
C ILE A 257 -17.52 2.79 -9.04
N ASP A 258 -18.81 2.82 -9.39
CA ASP A 258 -19.66 1.62 -9.46
C ASP A 258 -19.58 0.93 -10.81
N ALA A 259 -19.28 1.65 -11.89
CA ALA A 259 -19.16 1.13 -13.24
C ALA A 259 -18.22 2.01 -14.07
N TYR A 260 -17.52 1.41 -15.03
CA TYR A 260 -16.56 2.11 -15.88
C TYR A 260 -17.20 3.07 -16.87
N ASP A 261 -18.46 2.85 -17.25
CA ASP A 261 -19.23 3.72 -18.16
C ASP A 261 -19.48 5.12 -17.58
N LYS A 262 -19.32 5.28 -16.27
CA LYS A 262 -19.37 6.57 -15.59
C LYS A 262 -18.03 7.30 -15.53
N PHE A 263 -16.95 6.61 -15.93
CA PHE A 263 -15.61 7.17 -15.98
C PHE A 263 -15.35 7.66 -17.40
N ASP A 264 -15.70 8.91 -17.68
CA ASP A 264 -15.40 9.57 -18.96
C ASP A 264 -13.89 9.87 -19.02
N LEU A 265 -13.09 8.83 -19.27
CA LEU A 265 -11.69 8.97 -19.64
C LEU A 265 -11.65 9.63 -21.01
N LYS A 266 -11.82 10.96 -21.03
CA LYS A 266 -11.48 11.70 -22.25
C LYS A 266 -10.01 11.39 -22.55
N PRO A 267 -9.69 11.03 -23.83
CA PRO A 267 -8.30 10.93 -24.21
C PRO A 267 -7.61 12.23 -23.80
N ILE A 268 -6.58 12.13 -22.98
CA ILE A 268 -5.73 13.27 -22.65
C ILE A 268 -5.04 13.61 -23.96
N ASP A 269 -5.63 14.54 -24.75
CA ASP A 269 -4.90 15.13 -25.85
C ASP A 269 -3.78 15.99 -25.24
N ALA A 270 -2.62 15.99 -25.89
CA ALA A 270 -1.41 16.63 -25.40
C ALA A 270 -1.57 18.15 -25.08
N ALA A 271 -2.69 18.76 -25.49
CA ALA A 271 -3.06 20.15 -25.18
C ALA A 271 -3.86 20.29 -23.87
N GLY A 272 -4.47 19.20 -23.36
CA GLY A 272 -5.33 19.20 -22.16
C GLY A 272 -4.57 19.00 -20.83
N ILE A 273 -3.28 18.69 -20.88
CA ILE A 273 -2.49 18.43 -19.66
C ILE A 273 -2.41 19.66 -18.74
N SER A 274 -2.57 20.88 -19.26
CA SER A 274 -2.46 22.12 -18.45
C SER A 274 -3.69 22.36 -17.56
N ASP A 275 -4.89 21.96 -17.96
CA ASP A 275 -6.12 22.31 -17.23
C ASP A 275 -6.59 21.18 -16.32
N ASP A 276 -6.41 19.91 -16.71
CA ASP A 276 -6.82 18.75 -15.90
C ASP A 276 -5.81 18.36 -14.83
N ALA A 277 -4.52 18.64 -14.99
CA ALA A 277 -3.53 18.45 -13.94
C ALA A 277 -3.85 19.30 -12.69
N SER A 278 -4.42 20.50 -12.88
CA SER A 278 -4.90 21.35 -11.77
C SER A 278 -6.16 20.74 -11.11
N THR A 279 -7.00 20.03 -11.84
CA THR A 279 -8.20 19.38 -11.32
C THR A 279 -7.87 18.07 -10.61
N ILE A 280 -6.93 17.28 -11.13
CA ILE A 280 -6.39 16.09 -10.47
C ILE A 280 -5.64 16.49 -9.20
N LEU A 281 -4.76 17.49 -9.27
CA LEU A 281 -4.06 18.03 -8.09
C LEU A 281 -5.00 18.77 -7.13
N GLY A 282 -6.04 19.46 -7.62
CA GLY A 282 -7.06 20.11 -6.82
C GLY A 282 -8.03 19.18 -6.11
N GLY A 283 -8.30 18.00 -6.67
CA GLY A 283 -9.02 16.91 -6.01
C GLY A 283 -8.24 16.34 -4.82
N TRP A 284 -6.92 16.30 -4.92
CA TRP A 284 -6.00 15.81 -3.89
C TRP A 284 -5.83 16.80 -2.72
N ASN A 285 -5.98 18.11 -2.98
CA ASN A 285 -5.91 19.15 -1.94
C ASN A 285 -7.16 19.26 -1.06
N ARG A 286 -8.26 18.55 -1.37
CA ARG A 286 -9.46 18.51 -0.52
C ARG A 286 -9.50 17.31 0.43
N SER A 287 -8.49 16.43 0.38
CA SER A 287 -8.39 15.22 1.20
C SER A 287 -7.18 15.23 2.15
N LEU A 288 -6.49 16.36 2.28
CA LEU A 288 -5.40 16.58 3.25
C LEU A 288 -5.93 17.30 4.49
#